data_92a023829d116a8df4213585edaf0ede
#
_entry.id   92a023829d116a8df4213585edaf0ede
#
_cell.length_a   1.000
_cell.length_b   1.000
_cell.length_c   1.000
_cell.angle_alpha   90.00
_cell.angle_beta   90.00
_cell.angle_gamma   90.00
#
_symmetry.space_group_name_H-M   'P 1'
#
loop_
_entity.id
_entity.type
_entity.pdbx_description
1 polymer ?
#
loop_
_entity_poly.entity_id
_entity_poly.type
_entity_poly.pdbx_seq_one_letter_code
_entity_poly.pdbx_strand_id
1 'polypeptide(L)'
;MKTKRVAVVTEAGNGLGKTFANILLNHEYEVILAASKKSFENLSQEGGALHDYKLFKTDFTSLESLTELKSLITSKFGKLDLLINNAEIANGFGQKIEQIRIEDVKQVYETNLFAVIRIIQLFKPLLEKSDAPSIINMTSALGDIDKMTDENFCYANYCMTAYATSKAALNMFTHLQCKEFKPSKINIQNFDPVALKNCTHNSVSIKDGIKDDFIALIK
;
A
#
# COMPACT_ATOMS: atom_id res chain seq x y z
N MET A 1 -13.64 -2.56 -27.99
CA MET A 1 -12.73 -3.22 -27.02
C MET A 1 -12.99 -2.60 -25.65
N LYS A 2 -13.25 -3.40 -24.61
CA LYS A 2 -13.31 -2.88 -23.24
C LYS A 2 -11.93 -2.32 -22.87
N THR A 3 -11.85 -1.06 -22.47
CA THR A 3 -10.60 -0.49 -21.94
C THR A 3 -10.21 -1.24 -20.67
N LYS A 4 -8.96 -1.70 -20.59
CA LYS A 4 -8.46 -2.35 -19.38
C LYS A 4 -8.56 -1.41 -18.16
N ARG A 5 -8.78 -1.97 -16.98
CA ARG A 5 -8.69 -1.22 -15.73
C ARG A 5 -7.24 -0.82 -15.46
N VAL A 6 -7.01 0.31 -14.85
CA VAL A 6 -5.68 0.86 -14.56
C VAL A 6 -5.42 0.81 -13.06
N ALA A 7 -4.29 0.20 -12.67
CA ALA A 7 -3.87 0.10 -11.27
C ALA A 7 -2.49 0.69 -11.04
N VAL A 8 -2.33 1.37 -9.91
CA VAL A 8 -1.02 1.79 -9.37
C VAL A 8 -0.75 1.00 -8.11
N VAL A 9 0.45 0.41 -8.00
CA VAL A 9 0.96 -0.24 -6.80
C VAL A 9 2.23 0.46 -6.37
N THR A 10 2.23 1.03 -5.17
CA THR A 10 3.41 1.71 -4.63
C THR A 10 4.36 0.70 -3.94
N GLU A 11 5.68 0.87 -4.15
CA GLU A 11 6.76 0.02 -3.61
C GLU A 11 6.57 -1.48 -3.95
N ALA A 12 6.30 -1.76 -5.21
CA ALA A 12 6.04 -3.13 -5.68
C ALA A 12 7.31 -3.92 -6.06
N GLY A 13 8.48 -3.46 -5.67
CA GLY A 13 9.77 -4.06 -6.02
C GLY A 13 10.00 -5.46 -5.46
N ASN A 14 9.37 -5.79 -4.34
CA ASN A 14 9.54 -7.05 -3.62
C ASN A 14 8.25 -7.46 -2.89
N GLY A 15 8.24 -8.67 -2.35
CA GLY A 15 7.25 -9.13 -1.38
C GLY A 15 5.81 -9.05 -1.87
N LEU A 16 4.96 -8.46 -1.05
CA LEU A 16 3.51 -8.37 -1.28
C LEU A 16 3.16 -7.49 -2.48
N GLY A 17 3.84 -6.36 -2.66
CA GLY A 17 3.57 -5.47 -3.79
C GLY A 17 3.75 -6.17 -5.14
N LYS A 18 4.81 -6.98 -5.30
CA LYS A 18 5.03 -7.80 -6.49
C LYS A 18 3.95 -8.88 -6.65
N THR A 19 3.50 -9.47 -5.55
CA THR A 19 2.41 -10.47 -5.57
C THR A 19 1.10 -9.83 -6.03
N PHE A 20 0.74 -8.66 -5.50
CA PHE A 20 -0.47 -7.94 -5.92
C PHE A 20 -0.41 -7.52 -7.39
N ALA A 21 0.73 -7.03 -7.83
CA ALA A 21 0.93 -6.66 -9.22
C ALA A 21 0.71 -7.85 -10.18
N ASN A 22 1.26 -9.03 -9.85
CA ASN A 22 1.04 -10.26 -10.63
C ASN A 22 -0.44 -10.67 -10.66
N ILE A 23 -1.14 -10.58 -9.53
CA ILE A 23 -2.58 -10.88 -9.47
C ILE A 23 -3.35 -9.91 -10.37
N LEU A 24 -3.04 -8.61 -10.32
CA LEU A 24 -3.72 -7.59 -11.12
C LEU A 24 -3.52 -7.81 -12.63
N LEU A 25 -2.32 -8.20 -13.07
CA LEU A 25 -2.08 -8.57 -14.47
C LEU A 25 -2.96 -9.72 -14.92
N ASN A 26 -3.08 -10.77 -14.09
CA ASN A 26 -3.92 -11.93 -14.38
C ASN A 26 -5.43 -11.58 -14.38
N HIS A 27 -5.81 -10.42 -13.83
CA HIS A 27 -7.17 -9.88 -13.83
C HIS A 27 -7.35 -8.72 -14.82
N GLU A 28 -6.53 -8.70 -15.87
CA GLU A 28 -6.61 -7.77 -17.01
C GLU A 28 -6.46 -6.29 -16.64
N TYR A 29 -5.69 -5.96 -15.57
CA TYR A 29 -5.31 -4.58 -15.29
C TYR A 29 -4.08 -4.16 -16.13
N GLU A 30 -4.06 -2.88 -16.50
CA GLU A 30 -2.81 -2.17 -16.81
C GLU A 30 -2.17 -1.77 -15.50
N VAL A 31 -0.99 -2.32 -15.20
CA VAL A 31 -0.34 -2.15 -13.89
C VAL A 31 0.85 -1.22 -13.97
N ILE A 32 0.83 -0.17 -13.17
CA ILE A 32 1.95 0.75 -12.96
C ILE A 32 2.60 0.43 -11.62
N LEU A 33 3.87 0.05 -11.65
CA LEU A 33 4.69 -0.15 -10.46
C LEU A 33 5.42 1.16 -10.16
N ALA A 34 4.98 1.88 -9.15
CA ALA A 34 5.73 2.98 -8.59
C ALA A 34 6.73 2.42 -7.58
N ALA A 35 8.03 2.57 -7.85
CA ALA A 35 9.09 1.98 -7.05
C ALA A 35 10.10 3.03 -6.57
N SER A 36 10.54 2.92 -5.32
CA SER A 36 11.67 3.71 -4.82
C SER A 36 12.92 3.47 -5.66
N LYS A 37 13.91 4.37 -5.57
CA LYS A 37 15.17 4.24 -6.34
C LYS A 37 15.76 2.83 -6.23
N LYS A 38 15.88 2.30 -5.00
CA LYS A 38 16.46 0.98 -4.74
C LYS A 38 15.63 -0.13 -5.39
N SER A 39 14.33 -0.10 -5.22
CA SER A 39 13.42 -1.11 -5.80
C SER A 39 13.36 -1.01 -7.32
N PHE A 40 13.42 0.20 -7.88
CA PHE A 40 13.50 0.42 -9.32
C PHE A 40 14.76 -0.19 -9.92
N GLU A 41 15.93 0.05 -9.32
CA GLU A 41 17.21 -0.51 -9.78
C GLU A 41 17.20 -2.05 -9.73
N ASN A 42 16.70 -2.64 -8.65
CA ASN A 42 16.58 -4.10 -8.52
C ASN A 42 15.66 -4.70 -9.58
N LEU A 43 14.46 -4.15 -9.75
CA LEU A 43 13.50 -4.62 -10.75
C LEU A 43 14.04 -4.48 -12.19
N SER A 44 14.74 -3.39 -12.49
CA SER A 44 15.32 -3.16 -13.81
C SER A 44 16.39 -4.19 -14.19
N GLN A 45 17.03 -4.83 -13.21
CA GLN A 45 18.04 -5.86 -13.40
C GLN A 45 17.46 -7.29 -13.55
N GLU A 46 16.25 -7.53 -13.05
CA GLU A 46 15.60 -8.86 -13.10
C GLU A 46 15.17 -9.32 -14.50
N GLY A 47 15.24 -8.49 -15.51
CA GLY A 47 15.28 -8.76 -16.96
C GLY A 47 14.21 -9.63 -17.64
N GLY A 48 13.39 -10.37 -16.92
CA GLY A 48 12.55 -11.40 -17.50
C GLY A 48 11.04 -11.25 -17.37
N ALA A 49 10.55 -10.61 -16.31
CA ALA A 49 9.12 -10.54 -16.00
C ALA A 49 8.52 -9.13 -16.08
N LEU A 50 9.31 -8.15 -16.56
CA LEU A 50 8.95 -6.73 -16.55
C LEU A 50 8.18 -6.27 -17.80
N HIS A 51 8.00 -7.14 -18.78
CA HIS A 51 7.35 -6.75 -20.05
C HIS A 51 5.87 -6.36 -19.90
N ASP A 52 5.23 -6.82 -18.83
CA ASP A 52 3.80 -6.61 -18.60
C ASP A 52 3.49 -5.45 -17.63
N TYR A 53 4.50 -4.94 -16.91
CA TYR A 53 4.35 -3.79 -15.99
C TYR A 53 4.90 -2.51 -16.61
N LYS A 54 4.34 -1.38 -16.19
CA LYS A 54 4.92 -0.06 -16.43
C LYS A 54 5.66 0.38 -15.17
N LEU A 55 6.97 0.19 -15.14
CA LEU A 55 7.81 0.56 -14.00
C LEU A 55 8.12 2.06 -14.02
N PHE A 56 7.89 2.73 -12.90
CA PHE A 56 8.16 4.15 -12.71
C PHE A 56 8.92 4.39 -11.40
N LYS A 57 10.10 5.05 -11.51
CA LYS A 57 10.87 5.43 -10.33
C LYS A 57 10.18 6.58 -9.61
N THR A 58 9.88 6.40 -8.31
CA THR A 58 9.11 7.35 -7.52
C THR A 58 9.77 7.58 -6.16
N ASP A 59 9.95 8.83 -5.79
CA ASP A 59 10.18 9.22 -4.39
C ASP A 59 8.82 9.58 -3.78
N PHE A 60 8.35 8.73 -2.89
CA PHE A 60 7.02 8.89 -2.25
C PHE A 60 6.94 10.08 -1.31
N THR A 61 8.08 10.64 -0.90
CA THR A 61 8.15 11.83 -0.04
C THR A 61 8.25 13.13 -0.84
N SER A 62 8.54 13.05 -2.15
CA SER A 62 8.64 14.19 -3.06
C SER A 62 7.33 14.46 -3.80
N LEU A 63 6.77 15.65 -3.59
CA LEU A 63 5.58 16.12 -4.32
C LEU A 63 5.84 16.20 -5.84
N GLU A 64 7.04 16.60 -6.25
CA GLU A 64 7.44 16.66 -7.67
C GLU A 64 7.39 15.27 -8.30
N SER A 65 8.05 14.27 -7.69
CA SER A 65 8.06 12.89 -8.18
C SER A 65 6.66 12.28 -8.27
N LEU A 66 5.80 12.55 -7.29
CA LEU A 66 4.41 12.11 -7.31
C LEU A 66 3.59 12.81 -8.41
N THR A 67 3.89 14.08 -8.69
CA THR A 67 3.24 14.84 -9.77
C THR A 67 3.66 14.31 -11.15
N GLU A 68 4.93 13.92 -11.33
CA GLU A 68 5.39 13.26 -12.54
C GLU A 68 4.68 11.94 -12.79
N LEU A 69 4.54 11.10 -11.74
CA LEU A 69 3.78 9.85 -11.83
C LEU A 69 2.32 10.10 -12.21
N LYS A 70 1.66 11.08 -11.58
CA LYS A 70 0.30 11.50 -11.95
C LYS A 70 0.21 11.93 -13.42
N SER A 71 1.17 12.73 -13.89
CA SER A 71 1.20 13.22 -15.26
C SER A 71 1.34 12.09 -16.27
N LEU A 72 2.17 11.08 -15.98
CA LEU A 72 2.28 9.86 -16.76
C LEU A 72 0.94 9.12 -16.87
N ILE A 73 0.27 8.91 -15.74
CA ILE A 73 -1.03 8.20 -15.71
C ILE A 73 -2.09 8.99 -16.47
N THR A 74 -2.12 10.31 -16.26
CA THR A 74 -3.06 11.19 -16.94
C THR A 74 -2.89 11.13 -18.47
N SER A 75 -1.65 11.22 -18.95
CA SER A 75 -1.37 11.24 -20.40
C SER A 75 -1.62 9.91 -21.09
N LYS A 76 -1.34 8.80 -20.40
CA LYS A 76 -1.46 7.46 -21.00
C LYS A 76 -2.84 6.83 -20.87
N PHE A 77 -3.53 7.09 -19.76
CA PHE A 77 -4.76 6.37 -19.42
C PHE A 77 -5.95 7.28 -19.11
N GLY A 78 -5.69 8.52 -18.72
CA GLY A 78 -6.73 9.50 -18.39
C GLY A 78 -7.53 9.23 -17.12
N LYS A 79 -7.41 8.04 -16.53
CA LYS A 79 -8.13 7.58 -15.32
C LYS A 79 -7.25 6.66 -14.46
N LEU A 80 -7.71 6.39 -13.24
CA LEU A 80 -7.16 5.38 -12.34
C LEU A 80 -8.31 4.59 -11.72
N ASP A 81 -8.27 3.26 -11.82
CA ASP A 81 -9.34 2.41 -11.30
C ASP A 81 -8.97 1.84 -9.91
N LEU A 82 -7.69 1.60 -9.65
CA LEU A 82 -7.22 1.05 -8.38
C LEU A 82 -5.90 1.69 -7.94
N LEU A 83 -5.86 2.15 -6.70
CA LEU A 83 -4.65 2.61 -6.02
C LEU A 83 -4.33 1.69 -4.85
N ILE A 84 -3.14 1.09 -4.83
CA ILE A 84 -2.63 0.30 -3.71
C ILE A 84 -1.46 1.04 -3.06
N ASN A 85 -1.71 1.59 -1.89
CA ASN A 85 -0.70 2.22 -1.05
C ASN A 85 0.01 1.13 -0.25
N ASN A 86 1.03 0.52 -0.88
CA ASN A 86 1.82 -0.57 -0.30
C ASN A 86 3.20 -0.10 0.20
N ALA A 87 3.65 1.09 -0.18
CA ALA A 87 4.91 1.64 0.32
C ALA A 87 4.88 1.81 1.84
N GLU A 88 5.83 1.20 2.54
CA GLU A 88 5.98 1.32 3.98
C GLU A 88 7.43 1.15 4.43
N ILE A 89 7.75 1.69 5.59
CA ILE A 89 8.99 1.44 6.32
C ILE A 89 8.69 1.12 7.78
N ALA A 90 9.56 0.32 8.37
CA ALA A 90 9.49 -0.07 9.77
C ALA A 90 10.87 0.12 10.42
N ASN A 91 10.98 1.07 11.32
CA ASN A 91 12.20 1.36 12.08
C ASN A 91 11.94 1.20 13.57
N GLY A 92 13.01 1.01 14.35
CA GLY A 92 12.95 1.03 15.80
C GLY A 92 12.34 -0.22 16.43
N PHE A 93 12.60 -1.40 15.84
CA PHE A 93 12.19 -2.67 16.43
C PHE A 93 12.79 -2.86 17.83
N GLY A 94 11.93 -3.18 18.81
CA GLY A 94 12.36 -3.48 20.19
C GLY A 94 12.82 -2.27 21.01
N GLN A 95 12.69 -1.05 20.51
CA GLN A 95 13.12 0.15 21.23
C GLN A 95 12.18 0.47 22.40
N LYS A 96 12.78 0.69 23.58
CA LYS A 96 12.08 1.27 24.72
C LYS A 96 11.93 2.78 24.54
N ILE A 97 11.06 3.40 25.33
CA ILE A 97 10.73 4.82 25.19
C ILE A 97 11.96 5.72 25.22
N GLU A 98 12.95 5.39 26.03
CA GLU A 98 14.18 6.16 26.20
C GLU A 98 15.12 6.08 24.98
N GLN A 99 14.91 5.10 24.11
CA GLN A 99 15.71 4.82 22.93
C GLN A 99 15.08 5.33 21.63
N ILE A 100 13.80 5.75 21.70
CA ILE A 100 13.07 6.22 20.53
C ILE A 100 13.63 7.56 20.06
N ARG A 101 14.08 7.60 18.83
CA ARG A 101 14.50 8.83 18.18
C ARG A 101 13.32 9.45 17.42
N ILE A 102 13.04 10.70 17.69
CA ILE A 102 11.93 11.42 17.04
C ILE A 102 12.10 11.48 15.52
N GLU A 103 13.35 11.55 15.04
CA GLU A 103 13.66 11.54 13.61
C GLU A 103 13.21 10.23 12.95
N ASP A 104 13.41 9.09 13.60
CA ASP A 104 12.95 7.78 13.10
C ASP A 104 11.42 7.72 13.08
N VAL A 105 10.76 8.26 14.09
CA VAL A 105 9.28 8.37 14.12
C VAL A 105 8.79 9.24 12.95
N LYS A 106 9.38 10.43 12.76
CA LYS A 106 9.01 11.32 11.65
C LYS A 106 9.19 10.64 10.30
N GLN A 107 10.30 9.91 10.09
CA GLN A 107 10.55 9.18 8.84
C GLN A 107 9.50 8.10 8.57
N VAL A 108 9.11 7.34 9.61
CA VAL A 108 8.07 6.31 9.50
C VAL A 108 6.72 6.95 9.16
N TYR A 109 6.34 8.03 9.84
CA TYR A 109 5.09 8.76 9.54
C TYR A 109 5.11 9.40 8.16
N GLU A 110 6.25 9.93 7.74
CA GLU A 110 6.41 10.53 6.42
C GLU A 110 6.07 9.54 5.30
N THR A 111 6.55 8.30 5.41
CA THR A 111 6.28 7.26 4.42
C THR A 111 4.91 6.60 4.61
N ASN A 112 4.59 6.17 5.84
CA ASN A 112 3.45 5.29 6.07
C ASN A 112 2.11 6.04 6.14
N LEU A 113 2.14 7.36 6.38
CA LEU A 113 0.92 8.16 6.49
C LEU A 113 0.92 9.37 5.55
N PHE A 114 1.91 10.27 5.66
CA PHE A 114 1.87 11.54 4.93
C PHE A 114 1.99 11.33 3.42
N ALA A 115 2.86 10.42 2.97
CA ALA A 115 2.94 10.05 1.56
C ALA A 115 1.63 9.46 1.06
N VAL A 116 0.96 8.59 1.83
CA VAL A 116 -0.36 8.04 1.47
C VAL A 116 -1.40 9.13 1.29
N ILE A 117 -1.45 10.10 2.22
CA ILE A 117 -2.36 11.25 2.13
C ILE A 117 -2.10 12.04 0.84
N ARG A 118 -0.83 12.40 0.56
CA ARG A 118 -0.45 13.14 -0.65
C ARG A 118 -0.80 12.40 -1.93
N ILE A 119 -0.53 11.09 -1.99
CA ILE A 119 -0.85 10.25 -3.14
C ILE A 119 -2.36 10.25 -3.39
N ILE A 120 -3.17 10.05 -2.35
CA ILE A 120 -4.63 10.06 -2.46
C ILE A 120 -5.13 11.44 -2.94
N GLN A 121 -4.63 12.53 -2.36
CA GLN A 121 -4.97 13.90 -2.79
C GLN A 121 -4.66 14.13 -4.27
N LEU A 122 -3.49 13.70 -4.72
CA LEU A 122 -3.06 13.88 -6.12
C LEU A 122 -3.86 13.02 -7.09
N PHE A 123 -4.18 11.78 -6.72
CA PHE A 123 -4.80 10.82 -7.63
C PHE A 123 -6.33 10.78 -7.57
N LYS A 124 -6.94 11.38 -6.55
CA LYS A 124 -8.40 11.47 -6.42
C LYS A 124 -9.10 11.93 -7.72
N PRO A 125 -8.65 12.98 -8.43
CA PRO A 125 -9.30 13.40 -9.68
C PRO A 125 -9.20 12.37 -10.83
N LEU A 126 -8.24 11.44 -10.78
CA LEU A 126 -8.14 10.33 -11.76
C LEU A 126 -9.00 9.15 -11.34
N LEU A 127 -9.12 8.88 -10.03
CA LEU A 127 -10.03 7.88 -9.47
C LEU A 127 -11.49 8.25 -9.77
N GLU A 128 -11.86 9.51 -9.63
CA GLU A 128 -13.22 10.01 -9.94
C GLU A 128 -13.65 9.82 -11.39
N LYS A 129 -12.71 9.54 -12.31
CA LYS A 129 -12.99 9.21 -13.71
C LYS A 129 -13.21 7.72 -13.96
N SER A 130 -13.06 6.87 -12.94
CA SER A 130 -13.34 5.44 -13.01
C SER A 130 -14.81 5.16 -12.72
N ASP A 131 -15.35 4.11 -13.33
CA ASP A 131 -16.71 3.63 -13.04
C ASP A 131 -16.79 2.92 -11.66
N ALA A 132 -15.70 2.34 -11.20
CA ALA A 132 -15.61 1.63 -9.92
C ALA A 132 -14.24 1.87 -9.24
N PRO A 133 -13.97 3.11 -8.77
CA PRO A 133 -12.67 3.46 -8.20
C PRO A 133 -12.46 2.83 -6.83
N SER A 134 -11.26 2.30 -6.59
CA SER A 134 -10.90 1.70 -5.30
C SER A 134 -9.52 2.13 -4.83
N ILE A 135 -9.37 2.27 -3.51
CA ILE A 135 -8.11 2.52 -2.81
C ILE A 135 -7.92 1.43 -1.76
N ILE A 136 -6.76 0.80 -1.75
CA ILE A 136 -6.36 -0.17 -0.74
C ILE A 136 -5.14 0.38 0.00
N ASN A 137 -5.28 0.63 1.29
CA ASN A 137 -4.19 1.03 2.16
C ASN A 137 -3.65 -0.19 2.91
N MET A 138 -2.36 -0.49 2.74
CA MET A 138 -1.72 -1.60 3.45
C MET A 138 -1.54 -1.23 4.92
N THR A 139 -2.23 -1.96 5.78
CA THR A 139 -2.21 -1.77 7.22
C THR A 139 -1.51 -2.95 7.92
N SER A 140 -1.61 -3.01 9.24
CA SER A 140 -1.04 -4.07 10.07
C SER A 140 -1.86 -4.26 11.34
N ALA A 141 -1.94 -5.49 11.81
CA ALA A 141 -2.49 -5.84 13.12
C ALA A 141 -1.81 -5.10 14.28
N LEU A 142 -0.54 -4.68 14.10
CA LEU A 142 0.18 -3.84 15.08
C LEU A 142 -0.42 -2.43 15.21
N GLY A 143 -1.21 -1.97 14.26
CA GLY A 143 -1.96 -0.71 14.34
C GLY A 143 -3.38 -0.87 14.89
N ASP A 144 -3.75 -2.05 15.36
CA ASP A 144 -5.05 -2.36 15.94
C ASP A 144 -4.93 -2.36 17.47
N ILE A 145 -5.58 -1.39 18.13
CA ILE A 145 -5.49 -1.19 19.58
C ILE A 145 -6.05 -2.40 20.33
N ASP A 146 -7.16 -2.96 19.87
CA ASP A 146 -7.80 -4.09 20.54
C ASP A 146 -6.90 -5.33 20.51
N LYS A 147 -6.24 -5.58 19.36
CA LYS A 147 -5.26 -6.66 19.26
C LYS A 147 -4.02 -6.44 20.11
N MET A 148 -3.52 -5.20 20.16
CA MET A 148 -2.32 -4.88 20.95
C MET A 148 -2.56 -4.92 22.45
N THR A 149 -3.81 -4.88 22.91
CA THR A 149 -4.20 -5.06 24.32
C THR A 149 -4.50 -6.52 24.68
N ASP A 150 -4.63 -7.41 23.72
CA ASP A 150 -4.78 -8.85 23.94
C ASP A 150 -3.42 -9.50 24.21
N GLU A 151 -3.21 -9.95 25.45
CA GLU A 151 -1.97 -10.62 25.86
C GLU A 151 -1.67 -11.92 25.09
N ASN A 152 -2.70 -12.54 24.48
CA ASN A 152 -2.56 -13.74 23.65
C ASN A 152 -2.21 -13.41 22.20
N PHE A 153 -2.22 -12.13 21.82
CA PHE A 153 -1.82 -11.75 20.47
C PHE A 153 -0.33 -12.00 20.26
N CYS A 154 0.01 -12.78 19.24
CA CYS A 154 1.38 -13.23 19.01
C CYS A 154 2.43 -12.11 18.82
N TYR A 155 1.98 -10.90 18.52
CA TYR A 155 2.82 -9.71 18.37
C TYR A 155 2.62 -8.67 19.49
N ALA A 156 1.91 -9.01 20.56
CA ALA A 156 1.65 -8.08 21.70
C ALA A 156 2.94 -7.48 22.28
N ASN A 157 4.04 -8.25 22.27
CA ASN A 157 5.36 -7.85 22.79
C ASN A 157 6.27 -7.20 21.74
N TYR A 158 5.77 -6.94 20.51
CA TYR A 158 6.54 -6.26 19.49
C TYR A 158 6.58 -4.75 19.77
N CYS A 159 7.67 -4.31 20.37
CA CYS A 159 7.92 -2.89 20.65
C CYS A 159 8.32 -2.16 19.36
N MET A 160 7.35 -1.80 18.53
CA MET A 160 7.55 -1.05 17.27
C MET A 160 6.75 0.24 17.30
N THR A 161 7.01 1.10 18.26
CA THR A 161 6.18 2.29 18.56
C THR A 161 5.92 3.15 17.33
N ALA A 162 6.96 3.54 16.58
CA ALA A 162 6.80 4.39 15.40
C ALA A 162 5.93 3.71 14.32
N TYR A 163 6.18 2.44 14.03
CA TYR A 163 5.44 1.68 13.02
C TYR A 163 3.99 1.46 13.45
N ALA A 164 3.76 0.91 14.64
CA ALA A 164 2.44 0.59 15.15
C ALA A 164 1.54 1.84 15.21
N THR A 165 2.06 2.94 15.76
CA THR A 165 1.31 4.21 15.82
C THR A 165 1.04 4.79 14.43
N SER A 166 1.96 4.66 13.46
CA SER A 166 1.71 5.10 12.09
C SER A 166 0.61 4.29 11.41
N LYS A 167 0.54 2.98 11.67
CA LYS A 167 -0.52 2.10 11.14
C LYS A 167 -1.87 2.34 11.83
N ALA A 168 -1.88 2.64 13.12
CA ALA A 168 -3.09 3.08 13.82
C ALA A 168 -3.63 4.39 13.24
N ALA A 169 -2.74 5.35 12.97
CA ALA A 169 -3.09 6.60 12.33
C ALA A 169 -3.63 6.39 10.90
N LEU A 170 -3.03 5.49 10.12
CA LEU A 170 -3.51 5.11 8.78
C LEU A 170 -4.89 4.43 8.84
N ASN A 171 -5.12 3.57 9.83
CA ASN A 171 -6.43 2.93 10.06
C ASN A 171 -7.51 3.99 10.30
N MET A 172 -7.26 4.95 11.19
CA MET A 172 -8.18 6.05 11.48
C MET A 172 -8.38 6.93 10.26
N PHE A 173 -7.32 7.29 9.55
CA PHE A 173 -7.40 8.07 8.30
C PHE A 173 -8.31 7.38 7.29
N THR A 174 -8.11 6.09 7.00
CA THR A 174 -8.93 5.32 6.07
C THR A 174 -10.39 5.31 6.50
N HIS A 175 -10.67 5.12 7.79
CA HIS A 175 -12.03 5.12 8.32
C HIS A 175 -12.74 6.49 8.10
N LEU A 176 -12.02 7.59 8.29
CA LEU A 176 -12.57 8.93 8.03
C LEU A 176 -12.84 9.14 6.54
N GLN A 177 -11.92 8.71 5.68
CA GLN A 177 -12.06 8.84 4.22
C GLN A 177 -13.19 7.96 3.66
N CYS A 178 -13.50 6.80 4.26
CA CYS A 178 -14.68 6.01 3.89
C CYS A 178 -15.98 6.82 3.94
N LYS A 179 -16.08 7.76 4.88
CA LYS A 179 -17.26 8.64 5.01
C LYS A 179 -17.21 9.79 4.00
N GLU A 180 -16.05 10.41 3.85
CA GLU A 180 -15.83 11.56 2.96
C GLU A 180 -16.01 11.18 1.50
N PHE A 181 -15.58 9.99 1.07
CA PHE A 181 -15.58 9.57 -0.33
C PHE A 181 -16.89 8.97 -0.82
N LYS A 182 -17.91 8.82 0.03
CA LYS A 182 -19.24 8.33 -0.38
C LYS A 182 -19.82 9.06 -1.59
N PRO A 183 -19.79 10.41 -1.68
CA PRO A 183 -20.33 11.12 -2.84
C PRO A 183 -19.56 10.84 -4.14
N SER A 184 -18.24 10.63 -4.07
CA SER A 184 -17.40 10.33 -5.24
C SER A 184 -17.36 8.84 -5.59
N LYS A 185 -18.09 7.99 -4.86
CA LYS A 185 -18.14 6.53 -5.05
C LYS A 185 -16.79 5.83 -4.96
N ILE A 186 -15.74 6.48 -4.45
CA ILE A 186 -14.44 5.87 -4.25
C ILE A 186 -14.55 4.92 -3.05
N ASN A 187 -14.34 3.62 -3.31
CA ASN A 187 -14.22 2.63 -2.24
C ASN A 187 -12.81 2.70 -1.66
N ILE A 188 -12.68 3.03 -0.37
CA ILE A 188 -11.39 3.02 0.33
C ILE A 188 -11.43 2.05 1.49
N GLN A 189 -10.39 1.22 1.61
CA GLN A 189 -10.33 0.18 2.63
C GLN A 189 -8.91 -0.12 3.06
N ASN A 190 -8.78 -0.67 4.26
CA ASN A 190 -7.55 -1.23 4.77
C ASN A 190 -7.41 -2.69 4.37
N PHE A 191 -6.18 -3.12 4.13
CA PHE A 191 -5.82 -4.51 3.94
C PHE A 191 -4.64 -4.87 4.84
N ASP A 192 -4.86 -5.78 5.79
CA ASP A 192 -3.82 -6.33 6.64
C ASP A 192 -3.48 -7.76 6.15
N PRO A 193 -2.31 -7.97 5.57
CA PRO A 193 -1.94 -9.27 5.02
C PRO A 193 -1.72 -10.35 6.09
N VAL A 194 -1.63 -9.96 7.37
CA VAL A 194 -1.38 -10.88 8.51
C VAL A 194 -2.64 -11.15 9.32
N ALA A 195 -3.67 -10.30 9.24
CA ALA A 195 -4.88 -10.38 10.07
C ALA A 195 -5.67 -11.70 9.87
N LEU A 196 -5.43 -12.39 8.77
CA LEU A 196 -6.25 -13.51 8.33
C LEU A 196 -5.79 -14.88 8.83
N LYS A 197 -4.71 -14.94 9.60
CA LYS A 197 -4.24 -16.24 10.13
C LYS A 197 -3.79 -16.13 11.58
N ASN A 198 -4.34 -17.02 12.38
CA ASN A 198 -3.78 -17.36 13.68
C ASN A 198 -2.27 -17.53 13.55
N CYS A 199 -1.51 -16.94 14.45
CA CYS A 199 -0.05 -16.85 14.52
C CYS A 199 0.70 -18.22 14.41
N THR A 200 0.43 -18.98 13.38
CA THR A 200 1.14 -20.23 13.13
C THR A 200 2.33 -19.98 12.21
N HIS A 201 3.51 -20.40 12.66
CA HIS A 201 4.83 -20.18 12.01
C HIS A 201 5.01 -20.84 10.63
N ASN A 202 3.97 -21.30 9.93
CA ASN A 202 4.10 -21.98 8.65
C ASN A 202 3.97 -21.00 7.48
N SER A 203 5.11 -20.56 6.95
CA SER A 203 5.27 -19.58 5.89
C SER A 203 4.62 -19.89 4.53
N VAL A 204 4.32 -21.14 4.22
CA VAL A 204 3.75 -21.56 2.92
C VAL A 204 2.24 -21.28 2.83
N SER A 205 1.51 -21.45 3.93
CA SER A 205 0.05 -21.25 4.02
C SER A 205 -0.37 -19.76 3.99
N ILE A 206 0.54 -18.83 4.32
CA ILE A 206 0.26 -17.39 4.38
C ILE A 206 0.05 -16.82 2.96
N LYS A 207 0.86 -17.22 1.99
CA LYS A 207 0.82 -16.68 0.62
C LYS A 207 -0.49 -16.96 -0.12
N ASP A 208 -1.09 -18.12 0.06
CA ASP A 208 -2.28 -18.49 -0.71
C ASP A 208 -3.55 -17.83 -0.17
N GLY A 209 -3.72 -17.77 1.17
CA GLY A 209 -4.83 -17.04 1.76
C GLY A 209 -4.82 -15.53 1.47
N ILE A 210 -3.65 -14.90 1.47
CA ILE A 210 -3.51 -13.48 1.11
C ILE A 210 -3.97 -13.21 -0.33
N LYS A 211 -3.70 -14.14 -1.25
CA LYS A 211 -4.14 -14.01 -2.65
C LYS A 211 -5.65 -14.01 -2.78
N ASP A 212 -6.32 -14.96 -2.14
CA ASP A 212 -7.77 -15.11 -2.22
C ASP A 212 -8.49 -13.89 -1.63
N ASP A 213 -8.02 -13.40 -0.49
CA ASP A 213 -8.57 -12.23 0.16
C ASP A 213 -8.34 -10.96 -0.67
N PHE A 214 -7.15 -10.80 -1.25
CA PHE A 214 -6.87 -9.69 -2.15
C PHE A 214 -7.72 -9.76 -3.43
N ILE A 215 -7.91 -10.95 -4.02
CA ILE A 215 -8.78 -11.15 -5.18
C ILE A 215 -10.23 -10.78 -4.85
N ALA A 216 -10.70 -11.06 -3.64
CA ALA A 216 -12.04 -10.67 -3.21
C ALA A 216 -12.23 -9.14 -3.15
N LEU A 217 -11.15 -8.38 -2.86
CA LEU A 217 -11.19 -6.91 -2.78
C LEU A 217 -11.20 -6.21 -4.16
N ILE A 218 -10.67 -6.87 -5.20
CA ILE A 218 -10.53 -6.27 -6.55
C ILE A 218 -11.61 -6.67 -7.53
N LYS A 219 -12.51 -7.58 -7.14
CA LYS A 219 -13.70 -7.98 -7.90
C LYS A 219 -14.82 -6.99 -7.76
#